data_5662b2755ee3c68921fa4cb3e4720eb6
#
_entry.id   5662b2755ee3c68921fa4cb3e4720eb6
#
_cell.length_a   1.000
_cell.length_b   1.000
_cell.length_c   1.000
_cell.angle_alpha   90.00
_cell.angle_beta   90.00
_cell.angle_gamma   90.00
#
_symmetry.space_group_name_H-M   'P 1'
#
loop_
_entity.id
_entity.type
_entity.pdbx_description
1 polymer ?
#
loop_
_entity_poly.entity_id
_entity_poly.type
_entity_poly.pdbx_seq_one_letter_code
_entity_poly.pdbx_strand_id
1 'polypeptide(L)'
;MNTELQARIEHAFDNRAALDVAAIEALKPDLYHVIALLESGDARVAEPQDGGWKVNEWLKKAVLLYFRCHDMDVMGEPGNPFWDKVPLRFENYDAEDFRRLGARVVPGTVARAGSYIGKDAVLMPSFINIGAHVGAGTMVDTWATVGSCAQVGARCHISGGAGIGGVLEPLQASPTIIEDNCFIGARSEVVEGVIVGEG
;
A
#
# COMPACT_ATOMS: atom_id res chain seq x y z
N MET A 1 -16.14 -7.23 8.47
CA MET A 1 -15.69 -5.85 8.19
C MET A 1 -16.26 -4.95 9.27
N ASN A 2 -15.46 -4.07 9.88
CA ASN A 2 -15.93 -3.22 10.99
C ASN A 2 -16.74 -2.02 10.44
N THR A 3 -18.05 -2.19 10.33
CA THR A 3 -18.99 -1.20 9.76
C THR A 3 -18.94 0.14 10.50
N GLU A 4 -18.67 0.13 11.81
CA GLU A 4 -18.56 1.36 12.60
C GLU A 4 -17.27 2.13 12.28
N LEU A 5 -16.15 1.44 12.14
CA LEU A 5 -14.87 2.05 11.73
C LEU A 5 -15.01 2.70 10.35
N GLN A 6 -15.58 1.98 9.38
CA GLN A 6 -15.84 2.51 8.05
C GLN A 6 -16.69 3.77 8.10
N ALA A 7 -17.79 3.75 8.84
CA ALA A 7 -18.69 4.91 8.96
C ALA A 7 -17.98 6.14 9.57
N ARG A 8 -17.11 5.95 10.58
CA ARG A 8 -16.32 7.05 11.16
C ARG A 8 -15.32 7.63 10.16
N ILE A 9 -14.62 6.78 9.40
CA ILE A 9 -13.66 7.22 8.37
C ILE A 9 -14.37 7.99 7.26
N GLU A 10 -15.49 7.47 6.75
CA GLU A 10 -16.27 8.12 5.70
C GLU A 10 -16.81 9.48 6.17
N HIS A 11 -17.38 9.54 7.37
CA HIS A 11 -17.84 10.79 7.96
C HIS A 11 -16.70 11.83 8.09
N ALA A 12 -15.54 11.41 8.60
CA ALA A 12 -14.38 12.29 8.74
C ALA A 12 -13.89 12.79 7.37
N PHE A 13 -13.85 11.91 6.37
CA PHE A 13 -13.42 12.29 5.03
C PHE A 13 -14.38 13.27 4.36
N ASP A 14 -15.67 13.06 4.48
CA ASP A 14 -16.68 13.94 3.90
C ASP A 14 -16.65 15.35 4.53
N ASN A 15 -16.25 15.44 5.80
CA ASN A 15 -16.09 16.70 6.54
C ASN A 15 -14.62 17.18 6.61
N ARG A 16 -13.70 16.63 5.81
CA ARG A 16 -12.26 16.84 5.92
C ARG A 16 -11.78 18.29 5.84
N ALA A 17 -12.56 19.16 5.19
CA ALA A 17 -12.24 20.58 5.10
C ALA A 17 -12.41 21.31 6.45
N ALA A 18 -13.26 20.79 7.33
CA ALA A 18 -13.55 21.36 8.64
C ALA A 18 -12.74 20.70 9.79
N LEU A 19 -11.93 19.66 9.50
CA LEU A 19 -11.13 19.00 10.54
C LEU A 19 -10.03 19.93 11.03
N ASP A 20 -10.09 20.28 12.29
CA ASP A 20 -9.01 20.95 13.00
C ASP A 20 -7.99 19.95 13.57
N VAL A 21 -6.94 20.45 14.21
CA VAL A 21 -5.87 19.64 14.80
C VAL A 21 -6.42 18.66 15.84
N ALA A 22 -7.36 19.09 16.68
CA ALA A 22 -7.93 18.23 17.72
C ALA A 22 -8.76 17.09 17.15
N ALA A 23 -9.53 17.36 16.08
CA ALA A 23 -10.31 16.35 15.38
C ALA A 23 -9.40 15.33 14.67
N ILE A 24 -8.28 15.78 14.09
CA ILE A 24 -7.28 14.89 13.48
C ILE A 24 -6.62 14.01 14.54
N GLU A 25 -6.23 14.57 15.69
CA GLU A 25 -5.65 13.78 16.80
C GLU A 25 -6.64 12.72 17.31
N ALA A 26 -7.92 13.07 17.46
CA ALA A 26 -8.93 12.10 17.86
C ALA A 26 -9.15 10.97 16.84
N LEU A 27 -8.89 11.23 15.56
CA LEU A 27 -9.05 10.26 14.48
C LEU A 27 -7.85 9.32 14.32
N LYS A 28 -6.67 9.71 14.79
CA LYS A 28 -5.43 8.93 14.65
C LYS A 28 -5.58 7.45 15.02
N PRO A 29 -6.18 7.05 16.15
CA PRO A 29 -6.31 5.63 16.49
C PRO A 29 -7.05 4.82 15.43
N ASP A 30 -8.12 5.37 14.84
CA ASP A 30 -8.87 4.72 13.78
C ASP A 30 -8.04 4.60 12.49
N LEU A 31 -7.29 5.64 12.14
CA LEU A 31 -6.43 5.64 10.95
C LEU A 31 -5.26 4.67 11.10
N TYR A 32 -4.57 4.65 12.25
CA TYR A 32 -3.53 3.67 12.52
C TYR A 32 -4.05 2.23 12.50
N HIS A 33 -5.28 2.02 13.00
CA HIS A 33 -5.92 0.71 12.91
C HIS A 33 -6.16 0.29 11.45
N VAL A 34 -6.64 1.21 10.60
CA VAL A 34 -6.80 0.92 9.15
C VAL A 34 -5.46 0.59 8.50
N ILE A 35 -4.40 1.35 8.80
CA ILE A 35 -3.05 1.05 8.28
C ILE A 35 -2.60 -0.35 8.70
N ALA A 36 -2.81 -0.73 9.96
CA ALA A 36 -2.48 -2.08 10.45
C ALA A 36 -3.30 -3.17 9.74
N LEU A 37 -4.60 -2.95 9.48
CA LEU A 37 -5.43 -3.87 8.71
C LEU A 37 -4.95 -4.03 7.26
N LEU A 38 -4.51 -2.95 6.62
CA LEU A 38 -3.90 -3.02 5.29
C LEU A 38 -2.59 -3.82 5.31
N GLU A 39 -1.75 -3.60 6.30
CA GLU A 39 -0.46 -4.28 6.46
C GLU A 39 -0.57 -5.76 6.78
N SER A 40 -1.59 -6.16 7.55
CA SER A 40 -1.87 -7.57 7.86
C SER A 40 -2.56 -8.32 6.72
N GLY A 41 -3.19 -7.58 5.79
CA GLY A 41 -4.03 -8.14 4.73
C GLY A 41 -5.47 -8.44 5.17
N ASP A 42 -5.85 -8.06 6.41
CA ASP A 42 -7.23 -8.19 6.92
C ASP A 42 -8.19 -7.21 6.24
N ALA A 43 -7.64 -6.15 5.63
CA ALA A 43 -8.36 -5.28 4.71
C ALA A 43 -7.54 -5.08 3.42
N ARG A 44 -8.24 -4.94 2.29
CA ARG A 44 -7.62 -4.77 0.98
C ARG A 44 -8.37 -3.69 0.18
N VAL A 45 -7.62 -2.80 -0.47
CA VAL A 45 -8.22 -1.68 -1.25
C VAL A 45 -9.09 -2.18 -2.39
N ALA A 46 -8.69 -3.26 -3.04
CA ALA A 46 -9.60 -4.00 -3.91
C ALA A 46 -9.46 -5.50 -3.63
N GLU A 47 -10.58 -6.18 -3.60
CA GLU A 47 -10.67 -7.61 -3.34
C GLU A 47 -11.45 -8.32 -4.44
N PRO A 48 -11.06 -9.54 -4.83
CA PRO A 48 -11.80 -10.30 -5.83
C PRO A 48 -13.20 -10.63 -5.31
N GLN A 49 -14.17 -10.55 -6.22
CA GLN A 49 -15.55 -11.02 -5.99
C GLN A 49 -16.10 -11.66 -7.25
N ASP A 50 -17.26 -12.29 -7.15
CA ASP A 50 -17.91 -12.91 -8.30
C ASP A 50 -18.11 -11.89 -9.43
N GLY A 51 -17.49 -12.16 -10.59
CA GLY A 51 -17.58 -11.33 -11.78
C GLY A 51 -16.62 -10.15 -11.84
N GLY A 52 -15.62 -10.07 -10.94
CA GLY A 52 -14.60 -9.02 -11.03
C GLY A 52 -13.97 -8.62 -9.69
N TRP A 53 -13.83 -7.34 -9.48
CA TRP A 53 -13.16 -6.76 -8.32
C TRP A 53 -14.04 -5.73 -7.62
N LYS A 54 -14.11 -5.81 -6.30
CA LYS A 54 -14.77 -4.83 -5.46
C LYS A 54 -13.73 -3.86 -4.90
N VAL A 55 -13.93 -2.56 -5.14
CA VAL A 55 -13.10 -1.50 -4.59
C VAL A 55 -13.67 -1.03 -3.25
N ASN A 56 -12.85 -1.03 -2.22
CA ASN A 56 -13.17 -0.53 -0.89
C ASN A 56 -12.72 0.95 -0.78
N GLU A 57 -13.49 1.87 -1.37
CA GLU A 57 -13.15 3.30 -1.42
C GLU A 57 -12.87 3.92 -0.06
N TRP A 58 -13.54 3.43 1.00
CA TRP A 58 -13.34 3.93 2.36
C TRP A 58 -11.88 3.74 2.85
N LEU A 59 -11.17 2.71 2.36
CA LEU A 59 -9.75 2.52 2.66
C LEU A 59 -8.89 3.57 1.95
N LYS A 60 -9.23 3.98 0.73
CA LYS A 60 -8.57 5.10 0.06
C LYS A 60 -8.80 6.42 0.79
N LYS A 61 -10.04 6.64 1.29
CA LYS A 61 -10.37 7.79 2.14
C LYS A 61 -9.51 7.79 3.42
N ALA A 62 -9.35 6.63 4.07
CA ALA A 62 -8.51 6.49 5.25
C ALA A 62 -7.04 6.82 4.95
N VAL A 63 -6.48 6.32 3.84
CA VAL A 63 -5.12 6.64 3.41
C VAL A 63 -4.94 8.15 3.21
N LEU A 64 -5.88 8.82 2.55
CA LEU A 64 -5.82 10.28 2.35
C LEU A 64 -5.89 11.06 3.66
N LEU A 65 -6.71 10.60 4.61
CA LEU A 65 -6.76 11.20 5.96
C LEU A 65 -5.46 10.91 6.74
N TYR A 66 -4.86 9.74 6.55
CA TYR A 66 -3.62 9.36 7.23
C TYR A 66 -2.47 10.31 6.89
N PHE A 67 -2.37 10.80 5.64
CA PHE A 67 -1.39 11.84 5.28
C PHE A 67 -1.53 13.12 6.09
N ARG A 68 -2.71 13.40 6.65
CA ARG A 68 -2.96 14.59 7.48
C ARG A 68 -2.60 14.39 8.96
N CYS A 69 -2.34 13.14 9.37
CA CYS A 69 -1.96 12.80 10.74
C CYS A 69 -0.50 13.09 11.07
N HIS A 70 0.29 13.34 10.05
CA HIS A 70 1.73 13.51 10.18
C HIS A 70 2.17 14.83 9.56
N ASP A 71 3.04 15.51 10.26
CA ASP A 71 3.82 16.61 9.71
C ASP A 71 5.06 16.06 8.99
N MET A 72 5.69 16.91 8.19
CA MET A 72 6.98 16.59 7.57
C MET A 72 8.04 16.46 8.66
N ASP A 73 8.84 15.40 8.59
CA ASP A 73 9.92 15.14 9.53
C ASP A 73 11.14 14.55 8.82
N VAL A 74 12.29 14.60 9.50
CA VAL A 74 13.52 13.97 9.03
C VAL A 74 13.44 12.48 9.30
N MET A 75 13.55 11.70 8.24
CA MET A 75 13.53 10.23 8.27
C MET A 75 14.87 9.69 7.77
N GLY A 76 15.16 8.42 8.06
CA GLY A 76 16.37 7.74 7.61
C GLY A 76 17.52 7.81 8.61
N GLU A 77 18.67 7.27 8.21
CA GLU A 77 19.86 7.15 9.05
C GLU A 77 20.76 8.39 8.95
N PRO A 78 21.60 8.65 9.95
CA PRO A 78 22.61 9.70 9.87
C PRO A 78 23.48 9.55 8.61
N GLY A 79 23.51 10.59 7.79
CA GLY A 79 24.24 10.60 6.51
C GLY A 79 23.40 10.27 5.28
N ASN A 80 22.16 9.81 5.47
CA ASN A 80 21.20 9.59 4.39
C ASN A 80 19.78 10.04 4.82
N PRO A 81 19.57 11.34 5.09
CA PRO A 81 18.29 11.85 5.56
C PRO A 81 17.29 12.02 4.40
N PHE A 82 16.03 11.79 4.71
CA PHE A 82 14.88 12.08 3.85
C PHE A 82 13.97 13.09 4.56
N TRP A 83 13.07 13.74 3.82
CA TRP A 83 12.10 14.68 4.34
C TRP A 83 10.71 14.28 3.87
N ASP A 84 9.96 13.55 4.69
CA ASP A 84 8.63 13.04 4.37
C ASP A 84 7.79 12.92 5.65
N LYS A 85 6.53 12.56 5.49
CA LYS A 85 5.57 12.41 6.58
C LYS A 85 5.04 10.97 6.75
N VAL A 86 5.16 10.12 5.73
CA VAL A 86 4.64 8.75 5.80
C VAL A 86 5.73 7.80 6.29
N PRO A 87 5.56 7.15 7.45
CA PRO A 87 6.53 6.20 7.97
C PRO A 87 6.84 5.08 6.98
N LEU A 88 8.04 4.55 7.06
CA LEU A 88 8.42 3.35 6.31
C LEU A 88 7.93 2.11 7.06
N ARG A 89 7.44 1.13 6.30
CA ARG A 89 6.88 -0.11 6.85
C ARG A 89 7.88 -0.86 7.74
N PHE A 90 9.16 -0.86 7.36
CA PHE A 90 10.19 -1.67 8.02
C PHE A 90 11.08 -0.87 8.98
N GLU A 91 10.76 0.39 9.25
CA GLU A 91 11.59 1.30 10.04
C GLU A 91 11.96 0.75 11.42
N ASN A 92 11.02 0.05 12.06
CA ASN A 92 11.18 -0.49 13.40
C ASN A 92 11.24 -2.03 13.44
N TYR A 93 11.46 -2.70 12.30
CA TYR A 93 11.52 -4.15 12.23
C TYR A 93 12.83 -4.70 12.77
N ASP A 94 12.73 -5.66 13.66
CA ASP A 94 13.84 -6.51 14.08
C ASP A 94 13.91 -7.82 13.28
N ALA A 95 14.86 -8.69 13.63
CA ALA A 95 15.05 -9.97 12.95
C ALA A 95 13.85 -10.93 13.12
N GLU A 96 13.08 -10.82 14.22
CA GLU A 96 11.89 -11.64 14.46
C GLU A 96 10.72 -11.16 13.61
N ASP A 97 10.56 -9.85 13.46
CA ASP A 97 9.57 -9.24 12.58
C ASP A 97 9.75 -9.67 11.13
N PHE A 98 11.00 -9.67 10.63
CA PHE A 98 11.29 -10.16 9.29
C PHE A 98 11.05 -11.67 9.13
N ARG A 99 11.36 -12.49 10.16
CA ARG A 99 11.02 -13.92 10.13
C ARG A 99 9.52 -14.16 10.11
N ARG A 100 8.76 -13.35 10.86
CA ARG A 100 7.29 -13.41 10.90
C ARG A 100 6.68 -12.96 9.57
N LEU A 101 7.22 -11.90 8.96
CA LEU A 101 6.83 -11.44 7.63
C LEU A 101 7.06 -12.54 6.58
N GLY A 102 8.17 -13.26 6.70
CA GLY A 102 8.52 -14.36 5.81
C GLY A 102 8.85 -13.92 4.38
N ALA A 103 9.17 -12.65 4.15
CA ALA A 103 9.56 -12.10 2.86
C ALA A 103 11.04 -11.71 2.87
N ARG A 104 11.67 -11.71 1.69
CA ARG A 104 13.02 -11.21 1.50
C ARG A 104 12.98 -9.75 1.09
N VAL A 105 13.60 -8.88 1.88
CA VAL A 105 13.69 -7.44 1.61
C VAL A 105 15.16 -7.08 1.38
N VAL A 106 15.50 -6.68 0.17
CA VAL A 106 16.89 -6.35 -0.23
C VAL A 106 17.18 -4.90 0.17
N PRO A 107 18.41 -4.58 0.65
CA PRO A 107 18.78 -3.20 0.96
C PRO A 107 18.50 -2.24 -0.20
N GLY A 108 17.91 -1.09 0.10
CA GLY A 108 17.47 -0.11 -0.90
C GLY A 108 16.00 -0.24 -1.32
N THR A 109 15.29 -1.26 -0.81
CA THR A 109 13.83 -1.33 -0.94
C THR A 109 13.17 -0.26 -0.07
N VAL A 110 12.22 0.46 -0.65
CA VAL A 110 11.35 1.39 0.07
C VAL A 110 9.93 0.85 0.05
N ALA A 111 9.40 0.51 1.23
CA ALA A 111 8.00 0.18 1.41
C ALA A 111 7.39 1.15 2.42
N ARG A 112 6.31 1.83 2.04
CA ARG A 112 5.58 2.75 2.93
C ARG A 112 4.64 1.99 3.85
N ALA A 113 4.38 2.53 5.03
CA ALA A 113 3.34 2.06 5.93
C ALA A 113 2.00 1.86 5.18
N GLY A 114 1.23 0.85 5.58
CA GLY A 114 -0.03 0.49 4.90
C GLY A 114 0.14 -0.31 3.61
N SER A 115 1.36 -0.74 3.24
CA SER A 115 1.55 -1.70 2.15
C SER A 115 1.50 -3.14 2.67
N TYR A 116 0.82 -4.04 1.99
CA TYR A 116 0.84 -5.48 2.29
C TYR A 116 1.94 -6.18 1.51
N ILE A 117 2.71 -7.00 2.20
CA ILE A 117 3.75 -7.84 1.61
C ILE A 117 3.49 -9.28 2.01
N GLY A 118 3.17 -10.11 1.05
CA GLY A 118 2.86 -11.52 1.25
C GLY A 118 4.08 -12.37 1.60
N LYS A 119 3.82 -13.52 2.23
CA LYS A 119 4.85 -14.51 2.56
C LYS A 119 5.61 -14.95 1.30
N ASP A 120 6.90 -15.22 1.44
CA ASP A 120 7.80 -15.65 0.37
C ASP A 120 7.95 -14.63 -0.79
N ALA A 121 7.43 -13.41 -0.62
CA ALA A 121 7.70 -12.32 -1.56
C ALA A 121 9.19 -11.93 -1.55
N VAL A 122 9.68 -11.48 -2.69
CA VAL A 122 11.04 -10.95 -2.83
C VAL A 122 10.95 -9.51 -3.32
N LEU A 123 11.40 -8.59 -2.49
CA LEU A 123 11.51 -7.18 -2.83
C LEU A 123 12.98 -6.85 -3.10
N MET A 124 13.33 -6.71 -4.37
CA MET A 124 14.61 -6.10 -4.77
C MET A 124 14.56 -4.59 -4.48
N PRO A 125 15.64 -3.82 -4.63
CA PRO A 125 15.57 -2.36 -4.48
C PRO A 125 14.47 -1.78 -5.37
N SER A 126 13.33 -1.51 -4.79
CA SER A 126 12.08 -1.18 -5.45
C SER A 126 11.24 -0.26 -4.57
N PHE A 127 10.15 0.27 -5.09
CA PHE A 127 9.25 1.15 -4.33
C PHE A 127 7.85 0.57 -4.24
N ILE A 128 7.36 0.35 -3.02
CA ILE A 128 6.01 -0.10 -2.72
C ILE A 128 5.29 0.99 -1.93
N ASN A 129 4.25 1.55 -2.53
CA ASN A 129 3.56 2.69 -1.95
C ASN A 129 2.44 2.24 -0.98
N ILE A 130 1.93 3.21 -0.20
CA ILE A 130 0.83 3.02 0.77
C ILE A 130 -0.41 2.44 0.10
N GLY A 131 -1.08 1.51 0.76
CA GLY A 131 -2.27 0.84 0.24
C GLY A 131 -2.00 -0.22 -0.83
N ALA A 132 -0.77 -0.33 -1.31
CA ALA A 132 -0.38 -1.36 -2.27
C ALA A 132 -0.44 -2.76 -1.65
N HIS A 133 -0.75 -3.75 -2.47
CA HIS A 133 -0.78 -5.16 -2.09
C HIS A 133 0.18 -5.95 -2.98
N VAL A 134 1.11 -6.65 -2.38
CA VAL A 134 2.02 -7.58 -3.07
C VAL A 134 1.75 -8.99 -2.55
N GLY A 135 1.20 -9.85 -3.40
CA GLY A 135 0.80 -11.20 -3.05
C GLY A 135 1.97 -12.15 -2.76
N ALA A 136 1.66 -13.27 -2.14
CA ALA A 136 2.64 -14.27 -1.71
C ALA A 136 3.48 -14.81 -2.88
N GLY A 137 4.78 -15.01 -2.67
CA GLY A 137 5.70 -15.53 -3.66
C GLY A 137 5.98 -14.60 -4.85
N THR A 138 5.47 -13.37 -4.83
CA THR A 138 5.68 -12.38 -5.88
C THR A 138 7.05 -11.73 -5.75
N MET A 139 7.74 -11.57 -6.88
CA MET A 139 8.97 -10.77 -6.97
C MET A 139 8.66 -9.37 -7.51
N VAL A 140 9.07 -8.35 -6.77
CA VAL A 140 9.17 -6.97 -7.26
C VAL A 140 10.64 -6.69 -7.50
N ASP A 141 11.04 -6.65 -8.78
CA ASP A 141 12.43 -6.60 -9.18
C ASP A 141 12.99 -5.17 -9.13
N THR A 142 14.28 -5.06 -9.43
CA THR A 142 15.09 -3.85 -9.24
C THR A 142 14.50 -2.64 -9.96
N TRP A 143 14.28 -1.57 -9.19
CA TRP A 143 13.69 -0.30 -9.64
C TRP A 143 12.26 -0.41 -10.18
N ALA A 144 11.58 -1.53 -9.94
CA ALA A 144 10.13 -1.61 -10.19
C ALA A 144 9.35 -0.82 -9.14
N THR A 145 8.16 -0.40 -9.51
CA THR A 145 7.27 0.40 -8.65
C THR A 145 5.91 -0.27 -8.54
N VAL A 146 5.39 -0.39 -7.33
CA VAL A 146 3.99 -0.72 -7.05
C VAL A 146 3.35 0.52 -6.44
N GLY A 147 2.55 1.21 -7.23
CA GLY A 147 1.96 2.50 -6.91
C GLY A 147 0.90 2.43 -5.81
N SER A 148 0.46 3.58 -5.32
CA SER A 148 -0.54 3.67 -4.25
C SER A 148 -1.78 2.87 -4.58
N CYS A 149 -2.20 2.00 -3.65
CA CYS A 149 -3.39 1.19 -3.78
C CYS A 149 -3.38 0.15 -4.93
N ALA A 150 -2.30 0.02 -5.69
CA ALA A 150 -2.16 -1.01 -6.71
C ALA A 150 -2.18 -2.41 -6.08
N GLN A 151 -2.76 -3.38 -6.78
CA GLN A 151 -2.97 -4.73 -6.28
C GLN A 151 -2.23 -5.73 -7.17
N VAL A 152 -1.21 -6.37 -6.63
CA VAL A 152 -0.46 -7.43 -7.30
C VAL A 152 -0.76 -8.76 -6.62
N GLY A 153 -1.18 -9.74 -7.40
CA GLY A 153 -1.50 -11.09 -6.97
C GLY A 153 -0.30 -11.90 -6.51
N ALA A 154 -0.52 -13.16 -6.27
CA ALA A 154 0.50 -14.11 -5.84
C ALA A 154 1.33 -14.64 -7.03
N ARG A 155 2.58 -15.05 -6.77
CA ARG A 155 3.48 -15.70 -7.75
C ARG A 155 3.68 -14.89 -9.03
N CYS A 156 3.58 -13.57 -8.94
CA CYS A 156 3.86 -12.67 -10.05
C CYS A 156 5.35 -12.33 -10.13
N HIS A 157 5.79 -11.89 -11.29
CA HIS A 157 7.10 -11.28 -11.48
C HIS A 157 6.92 -9.88 -12.08
N ILE A 158 7.17 -8.86 -11.29
CA ILE A 158 7.22 -7.47 -11.74
C ILE A 158 8.67 -7.16 -12.07
N SER A 159 9.01 -7.22 -13.35
CA SER A 159 10.41 -7.17 -13.79
C SER A 159 11.05 -5.78 -13.59
N GLY A 160 12.37 -5.73 -13.72
CA GLY A 160 13.15 -4.53 -13.43
C GLY A 160 12.69 -3.27 -14.13
N GLY A 161 12.45 -2.22 -13.34
CA GLY A 161 11.98 -0.94 -13.83
C GLY A 161 10.54 -0.92 -14.36
N ALA A 162 9.77 -1.99 -14.18
CA ALA A 162 8.35 -1.97 -14.52
C ALA A 162 7.56 -1.11 -13.53
N GLY A 163 6.57 -0.35 -14.01
CA GLY A 163 5.71 0.51 -13.23
C GLY A 163 4.28 -0.03 -13.15
N ILE A 164 3.81 -0.34 -11.94
CA ILE A 164 2.40 -0.60 -11.66
C ILE A 164 1.82 0.68 -11.08
N GLY A 165 0.99 1.36 -11.87
CA GLY A 165 0.48 2.69 -11.56
C GLY A 165 -0.36 2.73 -10.31
N GLY A 166 -0.22 3.80 -9.54
CA GLY A 166 -1.01 4.06 -8.36
C GLY A 166 -2.27 4.84 -8.68
N VAL A 167 -3.40 4.45 -8.08
CA VAL A 167 -4.68 5.15 -8.21
C VAL A 167 -5.27 5.40 -6.82
N LEU A 168 -4.71 6.38 -6.13
CA LEU A 168 -5.26 6.86 -4.86
C LEU A 168 -6.36 7.90 -5.10
N GLU A 169 -6.12 8.82 -6.01
CA GLU A 169 -7.06 9.84 -6.47
C GLU A 169 -7.18 9.79 -8.01
N PRO A 170 -8.39 9.99 -8.54
CA PRO A 170 -9.66 10.19 -7.84
C PRO A 170 -10.16 8.92 -7.16
N LEU A 171 -10.92 9.08 -6.06
CA LEU A 171 -11.37 7.96 -5.20
C LEU A 171 -12.13 6.88 -5.94
N GLN A 172 -13.03 7.27 -6.87
CA GLN A 172 -13.87 6.36 -7.64
C GLN A 172 -13.09 5.57 -8.71
N ALA A 173 -11.85 5.97 -9.03
CA ALA A 173 -11.05 5.24 -10.01
C ALA A 173 -10.62 3.89 -9.45
N SER A 174 -10.77 2.85 -10.25
CA SER A 174 -10.32 1.51 -9.90
C SER A 174 -8.79 1.47 -9.78
N PRO A 175 -8.23 0.75 -8.81
CA PRO A 175 -6.79 0.54 -8.75
C PRO A 175 -6.31 -0.30 -9.94
N THR A 176 -5.02 -0.19 -10.23
CA THR A 176 -4.36 -1.13 -11.15
C THR A 176 -4.26 -2.48 -10.47
N ILE A 177 -4.65 -3.54 -11.18
CA ILE A 177 -4.69 -4.90 -10.65
C ILE A 177 -3.89 -5.82 -11.57
N ILE A 178 -2.96 -6.56 -10.99
CA ILE A 178 -2.26 -7.67 -11.62
C ILE A 178 -2.73 -8.92 -10.88
N GLU A 179 -3.41 -9.81 -11.57
CA GLU A 179 -3.88 -11.07 -10.97
C GLU A 179 -2.74 -12.05 -10.74
N ASP A 180 -3.04 -13.25 -10.24
CA ASP A 180 -2.02 -14.23 -9.88
C ASP A 180 -1.24 -14.73 -11.10
N ASN A 181 -0.02 -15.23 -10.88
CA ASN A 181 0.84 -15.91 -11.87
C ASN A 181 1.27 -15.05 -13.08
N CYS A 182 1.13 -13.73 -13.01
CA CYS A 182 1.48 -12.83 -14.11
C CYS A 182 2.98 -12.53 -14.18
N PHE A 183 3.47 -12.34 -15.40
CA PHE A 183 4.80 -11.84 -15.69
C PHE A 183 4.70 -10.47 -16.39
N ILE A 184 5.14 -9.41 -15.73
CA ILE A 184 5.21 -8.06 -16.29
C ILE A 184 6.63 -7.79 -16.76
N GLY A 185 6.81 -7.59 -18.05
CA GLY A 185 8.12 -7.41 -18.68
C GLY A 185 8.84 -6.15 -18.17
N ALA A 186 10.17 -6.17 -18.26
CA ALA A 186 10.99 -5.04 -17.80
C ALA A 186 10.60 -3.72 -18.48
N ARG A 187 10.52 -2.65 -17.68
CA ARG A 187 10.15 -1.28 -18.11
C ARG A 187 8.77 -1.15 -18.74
N SER A 188 7.88 -2.13 -18.54
CA SER A 188 6.47 -1.98 -18.90
C SER A 188 5.75 -1.09 -17.89
N GLU A 189 4.74 -0.36 -18.38
CA GLU A 189 3.84 0.44 -17.53
C GLU A 189 2.42 -0.12 -17.62
N VAL A 190 1.81 -0.38 -16.47
CA VAL A 190 0.41 -0.79 -16.34
C VAL A 190 -0.27 0.21 -15.41
N VAL A 191 -1.23 0.98 -15.92
CA VAL A 191 -1.75 2.16 -15.23
C VAL A 191 -3.29 2.21 -15.20
N GLU A 192 -3.82 3.06 -14.31
CA GLU A 192 -5.20 3.57 -14.29
C GLU A 192 -6.31 2.55 -14.46
N GLY A 193 -6.42 1.64 -13.49
CA GLY A 193 -7.54 0.71 -13.42
C GLY A 193 -7.49 -0.43 -14.43
N VAL A 194 -6.36 -0.61 -15.11
CA VAL A 194 -6.13 -1.81 -15.93
C VAL A 194 -6.08 -3.03 -15.04
N ILE A 195 -6.77 -4.08 -15.45
CA ILE A 195 -6.72 -5.41 -14.84
C ILE A 195 -5.97 -6.31 -15.82
N VAL A 196 -4.82 -6.83 -15.39
CA VAL A 196 -4.10 -7.91 -16.08
C VAL A 196 -4.60 -9.22 -15.48
N GLY A 197 -5.28 -10.02 -16.30
CA GLY A 197 -5.84 -11.31 -15.89
C GLY A 197 -4.77 -12.35 -15.58
N GLU A 198 -5.14 -13.40 -14.84
CA GLU A 198 -4.26 -14.47 -14.40
C GLU A 198 -3.55 -15.18 -15.59
N GLY A 199 -2.22 -15.43 -15.45
CA GLY A 199 -1.41 -16.24 -16.40
C GLY A 199 -0.30 -15.49 -17.10
#